data_7d8cc4466684cd5bc7646794b68eae59
#
_entry.id   7d8cc4466684cd5bc7646794b68eae59
#
_cell.length_a   1.000
_cell.length_b   1.000
_cell.length_c   1.000
_cell.angle_alpha   90.00
_cell.angle_beta   90.00
_cell.angle_gamma   90.00
#
_symmetry.space_group_name_H-M   'P 1'
#
loop_
_entity.id
_entity.type
_entity.pdbx_description
1 polymer ?
#
loop_
_entity_poly.entity_id
_entity_poly.type
_entity_poly.pdbx_seq_one_letter_code
_entity_poly.pdbx_strand_id
1 'polypeptide(L)'
;MIGIAKDVDAEVLEGLKAHFVGECTEVGMYLAMSRQADREGYPEVAEAYKRYAFEEAEHASKFAELLGEVVLPCTETNLKMRAEAENGACAGKFAIAKRAKELGYDAIHDTVHEMAKDEARHGQGFAGLLKRYFSK
;
A
#
# COMPACT_ATOMS: atom_id res chain seq x y z
N MET A 1 11.27 1.46 -19.20
CA MET A 1 11.83 1.01 -17.91
C MET A 1 10.93 -0.01 -17.18
N ILE A 2 9.61 0.16 -17.21
CA ILE A 2 8.68 -0.78 -16.54
C ILE A 2 8.77 -2.17 -17.15
N GLY A 3 8.99 -3.18 -16.30
CA GLY A 3 9.00 -4.58 -16.70
C GLY A 3 10.30 -5.10 -17.30
N ILE A 4 11.41 -4.41 -17.12
CA ILE A 4 12.70 -4.88 -17.68
C ILE A 4 13.19 -6.18 -17.07
N ALA A 5 12.64 -6.59 -15.93
CA ALA A 5 12.99 -7.86 -15.28
C ALA A 5 12.19 -9.04 -15.78
N LYS A 6 11.37 -8.87 -16.81
CA LYS A 6 10.44 -9.90 -17.30
C LYS A 6 11.11 -11.21 -17.70
N ASP A 7 12.28 -11.14 -18.33
CA ASP A 7 12.96 -12.31 -18.89
C ASP A 7 14.32 -12.57 -18.24
N VAL A 8 14.52 -12.09 -17.00
CA VAL A 8 15.79 -12.30 -16.30
C VAL A 8 15.86 -13.68 -15.64
N ASP A 9 17.05 -14.04 -15.19
CA ASP A 9 17.30 -15.26 -14.45
C ASP A 9 16.33 -15.43 -13.28
N ALA A 10 15.91 -16.68 -13.02
CA ALA A 10 14.92 -16.98 -11.99
C ALA A 10 15.35 -16.55 -10.58
N GLU A 11 16.61 -16.71 -10.23
CA GLU A 11 17.14 -16.29 -8.92
C GLU A 11 17.05 -14.79 -8.75
N VAL A 12 17.42 -14.03 -9.79
CA VAL A 12 17.30 -12.57 -9.78
C VAL A 12 15.83 -12.16 -9.65
N LEU A 13 14.95 -12.77 -10.44
CA LEU A 13 13.51 -12.45 -10.42
C LEU A 13 12.89 -12.71 -9.03
N GLU A 14 13.18 -13.85 -8.43
CA GLU A 14 12.69 -14.19 -7.09
C GLU A 14 13.20 -13.21 -6.03
N GLY A 15 14.49 -12.82 -6.15
CA GLY A 15 15.07 -11.82 -5.26
C GLY A 15 14.38 -10.47 -5.36
N LEU A 16 14.10 -10.00 -6.58
CA LEU A 16 13.39 -8.74 -6.80
C LEU A 16 11.97 -8.78 -6.18
N LYS A 17 11.25 -9.88 -6.38
CA LYS A 17 9.91 -10.05 -5.80
C LYS A 17 9.94 -10.07 -4.27
N ALA A 18 10.88 -10.79 -3.68
CA ALA A 18 11.03 -10.88 -2.23
C ALA A 18 11.37 -9.51 -1.63
N HIS A 19 12.29 -8.79 -2.24
CA HIS A 19 12.65 -7.45 -1.77
C HIS A 19 11.53 -6.44 -1.95
N PHE A 20 10.76 -6.52 -3.04
CA PHE A 20 9.58 -5.67 -3.19
C PHE A 20 8.62 -5.82 -2.00
N VAL A 21 8.29 -7.05 -1.64
CA VAL A 21 7.42 -7.33 -0.48
C VAL A 21 8.06 -6.85 0.82
N GLY A 22 9.36 -7.11 1.00
CA GLY A 22 10.11 -6.67 2.18
C GLY A 22 10.10 -5.16 2.35
N GLU A 23 10.37 -4.41 1.28
CA GLU A 23 10.38 -2.94 1.31
C GLU A 23 8.99 -2.39 1.64
N CYS A 24 7.94 -2.93 1.04
CA CYS A 24 6.56 -2.52 1.36
C CYS A 24 6.22 -2.77 2.84
N THR A 25 6.66 -3.90 3.38
CA THR A 25 6.45 -4.26 4.78
C THR A 25 7.21 -3.30 5.70
N GLU A 26 8.45 -2.95 5.37
CA GLU A 26 9.27 -2.04 6.16
C GLU A 26 8.69 -0.63 6.22
N VAL A 27 8.03 -0.15 5.18
CA VAL A 27 7.35 1.15 5.22
C VAL A 27 6.34 1.22 6.36
N GLY A 28 5.44 0.25 6.44
CA GLY A 28 4.45 0.19 7.52
C GLY A 28 5.07 -0.05 8.89
N MET A 29 6.03 -0.96 8.94
CA MET A 29 6.76 -1.30 10.17
C MET A 29 7.46 -0.08 10.76
N TYR A 30 8.24 0.64 9.96
CA TYR A 30 9.01 1.80 10.41
C TYR A 30 8.10 2.96 10.83
N LEU A 31 6.98 3.19 10.12
CA LEU A 31 6.03 4.21 10.54
C LEU A 31 5.39 3.85 11.89
N ALA A 32 5.08 2.58 12.13
CA ALA A 32 4.57 2.13 13.42
C ALA A 32 5.62 2.27 14.54
N MET A 33 6.88 1.91 14.25
CA MET A 33 8.00 2.08 15.20
C MET A 33 8.27 3.56 15.50
N SER A 34 8.10 4.43 14.51
CA SER A 34 8.21 5.88 14.69
C SER A 34 7.18 6.38 15.71
N ARG A 35 5.92 5.97 15.58
CA ARG A 35 4.86 6.34 16.52
C ARG A 35 5.16 5.84 17.94
N GLN A 36 5.68 4.63 18.05
CA GLN A 36 6.04 4.07 19.36
C GLN A 36 7.20 4.85 19.99
N ALA A 37 8.21 5.20 19.22
CA ALA A 37 9.33 6.01 19.71
C ALA A 37 8.85 7.38 20.21
N ASP A 38 7.90 8.02 19.51
CA ASP A 38 7.30 9.27 19.97
C ASP A 38 6.57 9.10 21.31
N ARG A 39 5.78 8.03 21.45
CA ARG A 39 5.07 7.75 22.71
C ARG A 39 6.01 7.57 23.89
N GLU A 40 7.19 7.01 23.64
CA GLU A 40 8.19 6.77 24.66
C GLU A 40 9.11 7.97 24.92
N GLY A 41 8.99 9.03 24.11
CA GLY A 41 9.76 10.26 24.29
C GLY A 41 11.13 10.25 23.59
N TYR A 42 11.27 9.55 22.47
CA TYR A 42 12.49 9.50 21.66
C TYR A 42 12.27 10.15 20.30
N PRO A 43 12.14 11.47 20.21
CA PRO A 43 11.79 12.14 18.94
C PRO A 43 12.85 11.97 17.85
N GLU A 44 14.12 11.89 18.19
CA GLU A 44 15.19 11.67 17.20
C GLU A 44 15.08 10.27 16.57
N VAL A 45 14.75 9.26 17.37
CA VAL A 45 14.54 7.89 16.90
C VAL A 45 13.29 7.84 16.00
N ALA A 46 12.20 8.48 16.45
CA ALA A 46 10.96 8.57 15.68
C ALA A 46 11.19 9.20 14.30
N GLU A 47 11.95 10.28 14.24
CA GLU A 47 12.26 10.97 12.99
C GLU A 47 13.13 10.10 12.06
N ALA A 48 14.09 9.35 12.61
CA ALA A 48 14.92 8.43 11.84
C ALA A 48 14.07 7.34 11.18
N TYR A 49 13.19 6.69 11.94
CA TYR A 49 12.27 5.68 11.39
C TYR A 49 11.39 6.23 10.30
N LYS A 50 10.82 7.41 10.50
CA LYS A 50 9.94 8.04 9.51
C LYS A 50 10.67 8.33 8.21
N ARG A 51 11.87 8.87 8.30
CA ARG A 51 12.70 9.18 7.13
C ARG A 51 13.08 7.91 6.37
N TYR A 52 13.49 6.87 7.09
CA TYR A 52 13.86 5.59 6.46
C TYR A 52 12.64 4.89 5.84
N ALA A 53 11.46 5.04 6.43
CA ALA A 53 10.23 4.53 5.82
C ALA A 53 10.00 5.11 4.42
N PHE A 54 10.24 6.40 4.21
CA PHE A 54 10.13 7.02 2.88
C PHE A 54 11.22 6.56 1.93
N GLU A 55 12.42 6.27 2.42
CA GLU A 55 13.49 5.69 1.59
C GLU A 55 13.11 4.27 1.15
N GLU A 56 12.55 3.46 2.05
CA GLU A 56 12.06 2.12 1.71
C GLU A 56 10.90 2.18 0.72
N ALA A 57 10.06 3.20 0.79
CA ALA A 57 8.99 3.42 -0.19
C ALA A 57 9.57 3.68 -1.59
N GLU A 58 10.67 4.45 -1.68
CA GLU A 58 11.37 4.66 -2.94
C GLU A 58 11.97 3.36 -3.48
N HIS A 59 12.59 2.55 -2.63
CA HIS A 59 13.09 1.23 -3.03
C HIS A 59 11.95 0.36 -3.56
N ALA A 60 10.84 0.30 -2.84
CA ALA A 60 9.66 -0.48 -3.26
C ALA A 60 9.16 -0.03 -4.63
N SER A 61 9.08 1.28 -4.87
CA SER A 61 8.62 1.82 -6.15
C SER A 61 9.53 1.40 -7.31
N LYS A 62 10.84 1.38 -7.08
CA LYS A 62 11.82 0.95 -8.08
C LYS A 62 11.71 -0.54 -8.37
N PHE A 63 11.55 -1.38 -7.36
CA PHE A 63 11.29 -2.81 -7.56
C PHE A 63 9.99 -3.03 -8.32
N ALA A 64 8.93 -2.28 -8.00
CA ALA A 64 7.66 -2.37 -8.72
C ALA A 64 7.83 -2.05 -10.21
N GLU A 65 8.59 -1.02 -10.55
CA GLU A 65 8.87 -0.66 -11.95
C GLU A 65 9.69 -1.73 -12.65
N LEU A 66 10.74 -2.24 -12.01
CA LEU A 66 11.57 -3.30 -12.59
C LEU A 66 10.74 -4.55 -12.91
N LEU A 67 9.85 -4.94 -11.99
CA LEU A 67 9.00 -6.13 -12.14
C LEU A 67 7.89 -5.94 -13.17
N GLY A 68 7.25 -4.78 -13.21
CA GLY A 68 6.14 -4.50 -14.12
C GLY A 68 4.89 -5.34 -13.88
N GLU A 69 4.70 -5.85 -12.65
CA GLU A 69 3.54 -6.67 -12.27
C GLU A 69 2.40 -5.85 -11.69
N VAL A 70 2.73 -4.91 -10.78
CA VAL A 70 1.74 -4.09 -10.07
C VAL A 70 1.58 -2.69 -10.67
N VAL A 71 2.43 -2.32 -11.59
CA VAL A 71 2.36 -1.08 -12.33
C VAL A 71 2.58 -1.36 -13.81
N LEU A 72 1.71 -0.81 -14.66
CA LEU A 72 1.79 -0.97 -16.11
C LEU A 72 2.13 0.38 -16.75
N PRO A 73 2.72 0.38 -17.96
CA PRO A 73 3.06 1.63 -18.68
C PRO A 73 1.83 2.30 -19.29
N CYS A 74 0.72 2.31 -18.53
CA CYS A 74 -0.55 2.88 -18.98
C CYS A 74 -1.33 3.37 -17.77
N THR A 75 -1.41 4.68 -17.59
CA THR A 75 -2.11 5.31 -16.47
C THR A 75 -3.59 4.96 -16.43
N GLU A 76 -4.26 4.90 -17.58
CA GLU A 76 -5.66 4.50 -17.64
C GLU A 76 -5.88 3.12 -17.04
N THR A 77 -5.05 2.15 -17.41
CA THR A 77 -5.14 0.78 -16.91
C THR A 77 -4.82 0.73 -15.41
N ASN A 78 -3.78 1.45 -14.97
CA ASN A 78 -3.43 1.52 -13.56
C ASN A 78 -4.59 2.08 -12.72
N LEU A 79 -5.26 3.12 -13.19
CA LEU A 79 -6.42 3.70 -12.51
C LEU A 79 -7.58 2.71 -12.42
N LYS A 80 -7.87 1.98 -13.51
CA LYS A 80 -8.92 0.95 -13.53
C LYS A 80 -8.64 -0.14 -12.49
N MET A 81 -7.43 -0.65 -12.49
CA MET A 81 -7.00 -1.71 -11.56
C MET A 81 -7.12 -1.25 -10.11
N ARG A 82 -6.69 -0.02 -9.82
CA ARG A 82 -6.73 0.49 -8.45
C ARG A 82 -8.15 0.81 -8.00
N ALA A 83 -9.01 1.35 -8.85
CA ALA A 83 -10.40 1.60 -8.49
C ALA A 83 -11.10 0.31 -8.06
N GLU A 84 -10.90 -0.78 -8.80
CA GLU A 84 -11.46 -2.10 -8.45
C GLU A 84 -10.84 -2.66 -7.16
N ALA A 85 -9.51 -2.57 -7.04
CA ALA A 85 -8.80 -3.08 -5.87
C ALA A 85 -9.20 -2.36 -4.57
N GLU A 86 -9.39 -1.05 -4.63
CA GLU A 86 -9.82 -0.26 -3.47
C GLU A 86 -11.25 -0.63 -3.05
N ASN A 87 -12.13 -0.89 -4.00
CA ASN A 87 -13.49 -1.35 -3.69
C ASN A 87 -13.46 -2.71 -2.98
N GLY A 88 -12.62 -3.65 -3.44
CA GLY A 88 -12.42 -4.93 -2.79
C GLY A 88 -11.82 -4.80 -1.40
N ALA A 89 -10.81 -3.93 -1.25
CA ALA A 89 -10.18 -3.66 0.03
C ALA A 89 -11.16 -3.03 1.03
N CYS A 90 -12.03 -2.14 0.56
CA CYS A 90 -13.10 -1.55 1.37
C CYS A 90 -14.03 -2.63 1.91
N ALA A 91 -14.55 -3.49 1.04
CA ALA A 91 -15.45 -4.58 1.43
C ALA A 91 -14.78 -5.55 2.41
N GLY A 92 -13.51 -5.92 2.14
CA GLY A 92 -12.76 -6.83 3.00
C GLY A 92 -12.52 -6.25 4.40
N LYS A 93 -12.18 -4.97 4.48
CA LYS A 93 -11.97 -4.30 5.77
C LYS A 93 -13.28 -4.14 6.56
N PHE A 94 -14.38 -3.82 5.89
CA PHE A 94 -15.69 -3.78 6.57
C PHE A 94 -16.08 -5.15 7.13
N ALA A 95 -15.80 -6.23 6.41
CA ALA A 95 -16.07 -7.58 6.89
C ALA A 95 -15.28 -7.90 8.16
N ILE A 96 -13.99 -7.56 8.20
CA ILE A 96 -13.12 -7.73 9.38
C ILE A 96 -13.65 -6.88 10.53
N ALA A 97 -13.97 -5.61 10.28
CA ALA A 97 -14.47 -4.69 11.29
C ALA A 97 -15.79 -5.21 11.90
N LYS A 98 -16.71 -5.67 11.06
CA LYS A 98 -17.98 -6.25 11.49
C LYS A 98 -17.77 -7.45 12.41
N ARG A 99 -16.88 -8.38 12.01
CA ARG A 99 -16.58 -9.57 12.81
C ARG A 99 -15.92 -9.19 14.14
N ALA A 100 -15.01 -8.23 14.12
CA ALA A 100 -14.36 -7.71 15.33
C ALA A 100 -15.41 -7.13 16.30
N LYS A 101 -16.39 -6.40 15.79
CA LYS A 101 -17.46 -5.83 16.60
C LYS A 101 -18.32 -6.93 17.24
N GLU A 102 -18.68 -7.95 16.47
CA GLU A 102 -19.45 -9.10 16.96
C GLU A 102 -18.73 -9.82 18.13
N LEU A 103 -17.41 -9.86 18.09
CA LEU A 103 -16.58 -10.50 19.12
C LEU A 103 -16.20 -9.57 20.28
N GLY A 104 -16.61 -8.30 20.22
CA GLY A 104 -16.30 -7.32 21.28
C GLY A 104 -14.92 -6.70 21.18
N TYR A 105 -14.24 -6.79 20.02
CA TYR A 105 -12.92 -6.21 19.80
C TYR A 105 -13.06 -4.77 19.28
N ASP A 106 -13.53 -3.88 20.13
CA ASP A 106 -13.90 -2.52 19.73
C ASP A 106 -12.75 -1.71 19.15
N ALA A 107 -11.55 -1.80 19.71
CA ALA A 107 -10.38 -1.07 19.19
C ALA A 107 -10.00 -1.53 17.79
N ILE A 108 -10.10 -2.83 17.52
CA ILE A 108 -9.84 -3.39 16.18
C ILE A 108 -10.93 -2.92 15.21
N HIS A 109 -12.20 -3.02 15.63
CA HIS A 109 -13.32 -2.53 14.84
C HIS A 109 -13.13 -1.07 14.43
N ASP A 110 -12.88 -0.21 15.40
CA ASP A 110 -12.77 1.24 15.15
C ASP A 110 -11.64 1.57 14.19
N THR A 111 -10.49 0.94 14.39
CA THR A 111 -9.31 1.15 13.53
C THR A 111 -9.57 0.69 12.08
N VAL A 112 -10.04 -0.54 11.91
CA VAL A 112 -10.23 -1.13 10.58
C VAL A 112 -11.42 -0.51 9.85
N HIS A 113 -12.47 -0.14 10.58
CA HIS A 113 -13.66 0.53 10.02
C HIS A 113 -13.28 1.88 9.37
N GLU A 114 -12.43 2.67 10.03
CA GLU A 114 -11.96 3.93 9.47
C GLU A 114 -11.10 3.71 8.22
N MET A 115 -10.26 2.68 8.22
CA MET A 115 -9.48 2.31 7.03
C MET A 115 -10.39 1.93 5.86
N ALA A 116 -11.48 1.20 6.12
CA ALA A 116 -12.46 0.83 5.10
C ALA A 116 -13.07 2.08 4.42
N LYS A 117 -13.36 3.12 5.20
CA LYS A 117 -13.86 4.39 4.66
C LYS A 117 -12.82 5.07 3.78
N ASP A 118 -11.55 5.02 4.17
CA ASP A 118 -10.46 5.57 3.35
C ASP A 118 -10.37 4.84 2.02
N GLU A 119 -10.47 3.51 2.02
CA GLU A 119 -10.45 2.71 0.79
C GLU A 119 -11.61 3.07 -0.15
N ALA A 120 -12.80 3.30 0.40
CA ALA A 120 -13.96 3.76 -0.38
C ALA A 120 -13.68 5.12 -1.04
N ARG A 121 -13.08 6.04 -0.30
CA ARG A 121 -12.71 7.36 -0.79
C ARG A 121 -11.62 7.27 -1.87
N HIS A 122 -10.63 6.40 -1.69
CA HIS A 122 -9.58 6.14 -2.68
C HIS A 122 -10.20 5.60 -3.99
N GLY A 123 -11.10 4.63 -3.88
CA GLY A 123 -11.78 4.04 -5.04
C GLY A 123 -12.57 5.07 -5.82
N GLN A 124 -13.32 5.92 -5.13
CA GLN A 124 -14.09 7.01 -5.75
C GLN A 124 -13.15 8.03 -6.41
N GLY A 125 -12.04 8.35 -5.77
CA GLY A 125 -11.02 9.25 -6.31
C GLY A 125 -10.42 8.72 -7.62
N PHE A 126 -10.02 7.46 -7.63
CA PHE A 126 -9.47 6.83 -8.84
C PHE A 126 -10.50 6.76 -9.96
N ALA A 127 -11.74 6.38 -9.64
CA ALA A 127 -12.83 6.33 -10.63
C ALA A 127 -13.13 7.72 -11.21
N GLY A 128 -13.10 8.75 -10.37
CA GLY A 128 -13.31 10.13 -10.80
C GLY A 128 -12.22 10.63 -11.73
N LEU A 129 -10.95 10.32 -11.42
CA LEU A 129 -9.82 10.66 -12.28
C LEU A 129 -9.89 9.92 -13.62
N LEU A 130 -10.24 8.65 -13.57
CA LEU A 130 -10.43 7.84 -14.77
C LEU A 130 -11.48 8.46 -15.70
N LYS A 131 -12.61 8.83 -15.12
CA LYS A 131 -13.70 9.49 -15.88
C LYS A 131 -13.25 10.83 -16.45
N ARG A 132 -12.55 11.64 -15.66
CA ARG A 132 -12.12 12.98 -16.06
C ARG A 132 -11.13 12.96 -17.24
N TYR A 133 -10.17 12.06 -17.23
CA TYR A 133 -9.07 12.09 -18.20
C TYR A 133 -9.20 11.07 -19.33
N PHE A 134 -9.95 9.99 -19.14
CA PHE A 134 -10.01 8.87 -20.08
C PHE A 134 -11.41 8.51 -20.55
N SER A 135 -12.42 9.30 -20.18
CA SER A 135 -13.77 9.15 -20.69
C SER A 135 -13.98 10.11 -21.86
N LYS A 136 -14.52 9.60 -22.97
CA LYS A 136 -14.84 10.38 -24.15
C LYS A 136 -16.28 10.92 -24.08
#